data_f7d6ba96247c95d1865126a90055c1ae
#
_entry.id   f7d6ba96247c95d1865126a90055c1ae
#
_cell.length_a   1.000
_cell.length_b   1.000
_cell.length_c   1.000
_cell.angle_alpha   90.00
_cell.angle_beta   90.00
_cell.angle_gamma   90.00
#
_symmetry.space_group_name_H-M   'P 1'
#
loop_
_entity.id
_entity.type
_entity.pdbx_description
1 polymer ?
#
loop_
_entity_poly.entity_id
_entity_poly.type
_entity_poly.pdbx_seq_one_letter_code
_entity_poly.pdbx_strand_id
1 'polypeptide(L)'
;NVLCKALSATDSLLAYGITQSNGQFHLQYKKNVNKLTFSKMGYATQIISVQKDKYQYTVQLGKKPYELDEVVVKEAPITRKKDTLNYYVESFRQKEDYSIEDVLKRMPGIEVTTSGQILYQGSSINKLNIEGLDLMGDQYNQATQNMPAEAVSTIQVMENNQPIRALEGKIHSNHATLNIRLKKNYKMRTAEK
;
A
#
# COMPACT_ATOMS: atom_id res chain seq x y z
N ASN A 1 -33.95 9.35 0.39
CA ASN A 1 -34.36 8.73 1.64
C ASN A 1 -33.23 8.90 2.68
N VAL A 2 -33.58 9.22 3.92
CA VAL A 2 -32.66 9.37 5.06
C VAL A 2 -32.86 8.17 5.98
N LEU A 3 -31.77 7.55 6.42
CA LEU A 3 -31.79 6.49 7.43
C LEU A 3 -31.82 7.13 8.82
N CYS A 4 -32.85 6.80 9.63
CA CYS A 4 -33.00 7.24 10.98
C CYS A 4 -32.77 6.06 11.93
N LYS A 5 -31.95 6.23 12.95
CA LYS A 5 -31.65 5.21 13.97
C LYS A 5 -31.88 5.76 15.34
N ALA A 6 -32.48 4.95 16.21
CA ALA A 6 -32.65 5.24 17.63
C ALA A 6 -31.63 4.41 18.41
N LEU A 7 -30.80 5.06 19.23
CA LEU A 7 -29.68 4.44 19.94
C LEU A 7 -29.86 4.62 21.45
N SER A 8 -29.37 3.65 22.21
CA SER A 8 -29.24 3.70 23.66
C SER A 8 -28.08 4.60 24.10
N ALA A 9 -27.90 4.76 25.41
CA ALA A 9 -26.73 5.45 25.99
C ALA A 9 -25.39 4.77 25.62
N THR A 10 -25.41 3.46 25.38
CA THR A 10 -24.27 2.63 25.01
C THR A 10 -24.15 2.44 23.49
N ASP A 11 -24.77 3.31 22.70
CA ASP A 11 -24.80 3.28 21.23
C ASP A 11 -25.37 1.98 20.61
N SER A 12 -26.13 1.19 21.39
CA SER A 12 -26.85 0.02 20.89
C SER A 12 -28.06 0.44 20.06
N LEU A 13 -28.27 -0.19 18.91
CA LEU A 13 -29.43 0.08 18.03
C LEU A 13 -30.70 -0.46 18.65
N LEU A 14 -31.67 0.42 18.89
CA LEU A 14 -32.97 0.08 19.49
C LEU A 14 -34.13 0.07 18.46
N ALA A 15 -34.06 0.96 17.48
CA ALA A 15 -35.00 1.02 16.37
C ALA A 15 -34.37 1.73 15.16
N TYR A 16 -34.91 1.48 14.00
CA TYR A 16 -34.51 2.20 12.76
C TYR A 16 -35.74 2.42 11.86
N GLY A 17 -35.61 3.40 10.98
CA GLY A 17 -36.60 3.73 9.98
C GLY A 17 -35.99 4.51 8.84
N ILE A 18 -36.70 4.64 7.75
CA ILE A 18 -36.29 5.40 6.57
C ILE A 18 -37.36 6.46 6.30
N THR A 19 -36.91 7.68 5.92
CA THR A 19 -37.85 8.74 5.57
C THR A 19 -38.64 8.39 4.30
N GLN A 20 -39.90 8.79 4.29
CA GLN A 20 -40.75 8.76 3.11
C GLN A 20 -40.32 9.81 2.08
N SER A 21 -40.92 9.82 0.89
CA SER A 21 -40.63 10.76 -0.19
C SER A 21 -40.88 12.24 0.19
N ASN A 22 -41.80 12.48 1.12
CA ASN A 22 -42.12 13.80 1.68
C ASN A 22 -41.14 14.25 2.80
N GLY A 23 -40.12 13.43 3.11
CA GLY A 23 -39.16 13.70 4.18
C GLY A 23 -39.64 13.33 5.59
N GLN A 24 -40.87 12.85 5.77
CA GLN A 24 -41.35 12.42 7.05
C GLN A 24 -40.78 11.07 7.47
N PHE A 25 -40.54 10.88 8.77
CA PHE A 25 -40.13 9.61 9.34
C PHE A 25 -41.00 9.26 10.56
N HIS A 26 -41.16 8.00 10.82
CA HIS A 26 -41.83 7.46 11.99
C HIS A 26 -40.95 6.40 12.63
N LEU A 27 -40.63 6.58 13.92
CA LEU A 27 -39.86 5.61 14.68
C LEU A 27 -40.67 5.19 15.91
N GLN A 28 -40.97 3.90 15.97
CA GLN A 28 -41.55 3.30 17.17
C GLN A 28 -40.42 2.68 17.99
N TYR A 29 -40.23 3.13 19.19
CA TYR A 29 -39.23 2.62 20.11
C TYR A 29 -39.77 2.48 21.54
N LYS A 30 -39.21 1.48 22.24
CA LYS A 30 -39.47 1.31 23.68
C LYS A 30 -38.62 2.30 24.47
N LYS A 31 -38.94 2.50 25.78
CA LYS A 31 -38.17 3.39 26.68
C LYS A 31 -36.67 3.10 26.60
N ASN A 32 -35.83 4.14 26.85
CA ASN A 32 -34.35 4.15 26.90
C ASN A 32 -33.65 4.55 25.62
N VAL A 33 -34.30 5.24 24.70
CA VAL A 33 -33.57 5.90 23.59
C VAL A 33 -32.95 7.20 24.10
N ASN A 34 -31.65 7.35 23.87
CA ASN A 34 -30.89 8.53 24.26
C ASN A 34 -30.54 9.41 23.07
N LYS A 35 -30.31 8.81 21.90
CA LYS A 35 -29.85 9.51 20.69
C LYS A 35 -30.67 9.07 19.48
N LEU A 36 -30.94 10.03 18.58
CA LEU A 36 -31.41 9.78 17.23
C LEU A 36 -30.29 10.14 16.26
N THR A 37 -29.98 9.27 15.33
CA THR A 37 -28.95 9.50 14.29
C THR A 37 -29.61 9.50 12.92
N PHE A 38 -29.31 10.51 12.14
CA PHE A 38 -29.85 10.69 10.79
C PHE A 38 -28.70 10.67 9.80
N SER A 39 -28.74 9.75 8.86
CA SER A 39 -27.66 9.60 7.86
C SER A 39 -28.21 9.45 6.45
N LYS A 40 -27.51 10.07 5.50
CA LYS A 40 -27.79 9.96 4.07
C LYS A 40 -26.47 10.11 3.31
N MET A 41 -26.32 9.35 2.25
CA MET A 41 -25.14 9.45 1.39
C MET A 41 -25.01 10.88 0.83
N GLY A 42 -23.81 11.48 0.90
CA GLY A 42 -23.54 12.86 0.47
C GLY A 42 -23.95 13.95 1.46
N TYR A 43 -24.35 13.57 2.67
CA TYR A 43 -24.75 14.50 3.74
C TYR A 43 -24.02 14.19 5.04
N ALA A 44 -23.77 15.23 5.84
CA ALA A 44 -23.23 15.05 7.18
C ALA A 44 -24.25 14.35 8.08
N THR A 45 -23.79 13.31 8.79
CA THR A 45 -24.62 12.62 9.79
C THR A 45 -24.96 13.56 10.92
N GLN A 46 -26.25 13.66 11.28
CA GLN A 46 -26.73 14.44 12.41
C GLN A 46 -27.10 13.53 13.57
N ILE A 47 -26.69 13.91 14.77
CA ILE A 47 -27.01 13.20 16.02
C ILE A 47 -27.76 14.17 16.92
N ILE A 48 -28.90 13.75 17.40
CA ILE A 48 -29.76 14.54 18.28
C ILE A 48 -30.03 13.76 19.57
N SER A 49 -29.84 14.39 20.70
CA SER A 49 -30.24 13.82 22.00
C SER A 49 -31.77 13.86 22.15
N VAL A 50 -32.35 12.72 22.59
CA VAL A 50 -33.78 12.61 22.84
C VAL A 50 -34.12 13.31 24.14
N GLN A 51 -35.07 14.23 24.09
CA GLN A 51 -35.59 14.91 25.27
C GLN A 51 -36.88 14.19 25.76
N LYS A 52 -37.05 14.09 27.08
CA LYS A 52 -38.30 13.62 27.66
C LYS A 52 -39.42 14.52 27.18
N ASP A 53 -40.54 13.94 26.81
CA ASP A 53 -41.77 14.64 26.38
C ASP A 53 -41.69 15.37 25.02
N LYS A 54 -40.64 15.19 24.24
CA LYS A 54 -40.55 15.70 22.87
C LYS A 54 -40.69 14.55 21.86
N TYR A 55 -41.77 14.59 21.09
CA TYR A 55 -42.12 13.53 20.12
C TYR A 55 -41.94 13.95 18.66
N GLN A 56 -41.65 15.23 18.40
CA GLN A 56 -41.44 15.75 17.05
C GLN A 56 -40.04 16.36 16.91
N TYR A 57 -39.34 15.96 15.88
CA TYR A 57 -38.01 16.46 15.57
C TYR A 57 -37.95 16.88 14.10
N THR A 58 -37.48 18.10 13.83
CA THR A 58 -37.16 18.58 12.50
C THR A 58 -35.64 18.60 12.37
N VAL A 59 -35.11 17.92 11.35
CA VAL A 59 -33.65 17.75 11.15
C VAL A 59 -33.26 18.21 9.77
N GLN A 60 -32.30 19.11 9.68
CA GLN A 60 -31.68 19.52 8.43
C GLN A 60 -30.33 18.87 8.29
N LEU A 61 -30.11 18.13 7.20
CA LEU A 61 -28.83 17.52 6.88
C LEU A 61 -28.05 18.48 5.95
N GLY A 62 -26.87 18.93 6.41
CA GLY A 62 -25.94 19.67 5.60
C GLY A 62 -25.29 18.75 4.55
N LYS A 63 -25.13 19.25 3.31
CA LYS A 63 -24.35 18.53 2.30
C LYS A 63 -22.92 18.39 2.78
N LYS A 64 -22.40 17.16 2.79
CA LYS A 64 -20.98 16.89 2.95
C LYS A 64 -20.47 16.47 1.57
N PRO A 65 -19.57 17.25 0.94
CA PRO A 65 -18.92 16.75 -0.25
C PRO A 65 -18.24 15.43 0.12
N TYR A 66 -18.45 14.41 -0.67
CA TYR A 66 -17.69 13.17 -0.58
C TYR A 66 -16.28 13.54 -1.01
N GLU A 67 -15.40 13.77 -0.07
CA GLU A 67 -14.00 13.59 -0.32
C GLU A 67 -13.84 12.08 -0.47
N LEU A 68 -13.76 11.64 -1.72
CA LEU A 68 -13.25 10.32 -2.02
C LEU A 68 -11.83 10.35 -1.44
N ASP A 69 -11.58 9.56 -0.41
CA ASP A 69 -10.22 9.24 -0.03
C ASP A 69 -9.53 8.83 -1.32
N GLU A 70 -8.44 9.50 -1.65
CA GLU A 70 -7.63 9.16 -2.81
C GLU A 70 -7.38 7.67 -2.72
N VAL A 71 -7.96 6.90 -3.64
CA VAL A 71 -7.66 5.49 -3.77
C VAL A 71 -6.22 5.45 -4.25
N VAL A 72 -5.30 5.46 -3.29
CA VAL A 72 -3.90 5.14 -3.55
C VAL A 72 -3.95 3.70 -4.04
N VAL A 73 -3.98 3.55 -5.36
CA VAL A 73 -3.75 2.27 -6.02
C VAL A 73 -2.30 1.93 -5.67
N LYS A 74 -2.12 1.24 -4.55
CA LYS A 74 -0.82 0.64 -4.26
C LYS A 74 -0.59 -0.35 -5.38
N GLU A 75 0.37 -0.04 -6.24
CA GLU A 75 0.85 -0.97 -7.24
C GLU A 75 1.11 -2.32 -6.56
N ALA A 76 0.77 -3.40 -7.24
CA ALA A 76 1.02 -4.72 -6.68
C ALA A 76 2.51 -4.79 -6.28
N PRO A 77 2.84 -5.26 -5.07
CA PRO A 77 4.23 -5.25 -4.57
C PRO A 77 5.21 -5.94 -5.52
N ILE A 78 4.72 -6.86 -6.33
CA ILE A 78 5.47 -7.58 -7.34
C ILE A 78 4.66 -7.59 -8.63
N THR A 79 5.27 -7.22 -9.75
CA THR A 79 4.68 -7.35 -11.08
C THR A 79 5.61 -8.14 -12.00
N ARG A 80 5.03 -8.97 -12.87
CA ARG A 80 5.79 -9.74 -13.86
C ARG A 80 5.54 -9.17 -15.26
N LYS A 81 6.60 -8.92 -15.99
CA LYS A 81 6.54 -8.55 -17.40
C LYS A 81 7.50 -9.42 -18.20
N LYS A 82 6.97 -10.39 -18.93
CA LYS A 82 7.76 -11.46 -19.60
C LYS A 82 8.66 -12.19 -18.59
N ASP A 83 9.96 -12.20 -18.80
CA ASP A 83 10.96 -12.86 -17.96
C ASP A 83 11.53 -11.94 -16.87
N THR A 84 10.89 -10.79 -16.62
CA THR A 84 11.32 -9.83 -15.60
C THR A 84 10.28 -9.70 -14.52
N LEU A 85 10.69 -9.93 -13.27
CA LEU A 85 9.93 -9.62 -12.06
C LEU A 85 10.38 -8.26 -11.55
N ASN A 86 9.42 -7.37 -11.29
CA ASN A 86 9.67 -6.07 -10.70
C ASN A 86 9.16 -6.08 -9.26
N TYR A 87 10.04 -5.85 -8.31
CA TYR A 87 9.73 -5.69 -6.90
C TYR A 87 9.76 -4.19 -6.57
N TYR A 88 8.63 -3.63 -6.14
CA TYR A 88 8.56 -2.23 -5.72
C TYR A 88 9.08 -2.10 -4.29
N VAL A 89 10.23 -1.46 -4.14
CA VAL A 89 11.01 -1.40 -2.88
C VAL A 89 10.18 -0.82 -1.74
N GLU A 90 9.36 0.18 -2.00
CA GLU A 90 8.51 0.83 -0.98
C GLU A 90 7.51 -0.15 -0.31
N SER A 91 7.11 -1.21 -1.01
CA SER A 91 6.20 -2.23 -0.47
C SER A 91 6.88 -3.21 0.50
N PHE A 92 8.20 -3.29 0.47
CA PHE A 92 9.01 -4.20 1.30
C PHE A 92 9.84 -3.47 2.34
N ARG A 93 10.02 -2.16 2.19
CA ARG A 93 10.83 -1.31 3.07
C ARG A 93 10.15 -1.08 4.42
N GLN A 94 10.93 -1.15 5.48
CA GLN A 94 10.58 -0.75 6.84
C GLN A 94 11.34 0.53 7.22
N LYS A 95 10.91 1.18 8.30
CA LYS A 95 11.52 2.45 8.76
C LYS A 95 12.96 2.27 9.23
N GLU A 96 13.28 1.08 9.69
CA GLU A 96 14.57 0.68 10.24
C GLU A 96 15.60 0.32 9.16
N ASP A 97 15.18 0.23 7.90
CA ASP A 97 16.07 -0.17 6.79
C ASP A 97 16.94 0.99 6.35
N TYR A 98 18.23 0.80 6.47
CA TYR A 98 19.23 1.74 5.97
C TYR A 98 19.70 1.39 4.56
N SER A 99 19.99 0.12 4.31
CA SER A 99 20.55 -0.37 3.08
C SER A 99 19.55 -1.11 2.22
N ILE A 100 19.82 -1.19 0.93
CA ILE A 100 19.00 -2.01 0.03
C ILE A 100 19.13 -3.50 0.36
N GLU A 101 20.24 -3.93 0.95
CA GLU A 101 20.44 -5.30 1.43
C GLU A 101 19.38 -5.70 2.46
N ASP A 102 19.01 -4.78 3.39
CA ASP A 102 17.99 -5.05 4.41
C ASP A 102 16.62 -5.33 3.78
N VAL A 103 16.31 -4.62 2.70
CA VAL A 103 15.06 -4.79 1.95
C VAL A 103 15.09 -6.07 1.13
N LEU A 104 16.22 -6.39 0.47
CA LEU A 104 16.38 -7.61 -0.32
C LEU A 104 16.12 -8.88 0.49
N LYS A 105 16.55 -8.93 1.76
CA LYS A 105 16.31 -10.06 2.68
C LYS A 105 14.83 -10.38 2.92
N ARG A 106 13.94 -9.43 2.64
CA ARG A 106 12.47 -9.59 2.80
C ARG A 106 11.72 -9.82 1.50
N MET A 107 12.40 -9.70 0.37
CA MET A 107 11.77 -9.93 -0.93
C MET A 107 11.62 -11.44 -1.19
N PRO A 108 10.41 -11.92 -1.51
CA PRO A 108 10.19 -13.33 -1.73
C PRO A 108 11.05 -13.86 -2.90
N GLY A 109 11.68 -15.01 -2.66
CA GLY A 109 12.57 -15.66 -3.63
C GLY A 109 13.99 -15.10 -3.69
N ILE A 110 14.30 -14.06 -2.94
CA ILE A 110 15.65 -13.48 -2.81
C ILE A 110 16.20 -13.81 -1.42
N GLU A 111 17.41 -14.30 -1.38
CA GLU A 111 18.16 -14.58 -0.16
C GLU A 111 19.50 -13.85 -0.21
N VAL A 112 19.91 -13.30 0.93
CA VAL A 112 21.22 -12.68 1.07
C VAL A 112 22.00 -13.43 2.13
N THR A 113 23.13 -13.99 1.74
CA THR A 113 24.02 -14.74 2.64
C THR A 113 24.75 -13.80 3.60
N THR A 114 25.38 -14.36 4.62
CA THR A 114 26.20 -13.61 5.58
C THR A 114 27.44 -12.94 4.91
N SER A 115 27.88 -13.47 3.76
CA SER A 115 28.96 -12.86 2.96
C SER A 115 28.44 -11.75 2.02
N GLY A 116 27.14 -11.45 2.00
CA GLY A 116 26.51 -10.47 1.10
C GLY A 116 26.23 -11.01 -0.30
N GLN A 117 26.40 -12.31 -0.52
CA GLN A 117 26.05 -12.93 -1.80
C GLN A 117 24.52 -13.03 -1.92
N ILE A 118 24.01 -12.67 -3.09
CA ILE A 118 22.58 -12.72 -3.39
C ILE A 118 22.25 -14.01 -4.13
N LEU A 119 21.26 -14.72 -3.63
CA LEU A 119 20.67 -15.88 -4.27
C LEU A 119 19.25 -15.55 -4.72
N TYR A 120 18.87 -16.05 -5.89
CA TYR A 120 17.50 -16.02 -6.36
C TYR A 120 17.02 -17.45 -6.57
N GLN A 121 15.93 -17.83 -5.87
CA GLN A 121 15.40 -19.21 -5.86
C GLN A 121 16.49 -20.26 -5.57
N GLY A 122 17.39 -19.98 -4.62
CA GLY A 122 18.46 -20.86 -4.21
C GLY A 122 19.69 -20.88 -5.12
N SER A 123 19.68 -20.16 -6.26
CA SER A 123 20.82 -20.07 -7.18
C SER A 123 21.48 -18.70 -7.11
N SER A 124 22.83 -18.65 -7.14
CA SER A 124 23.56 -17.38 -7.17
C SER A 124 23.16 -16.56 -8.39
N ILE A 125 23.01 -15.24 -8.20
CA ILE A 125 22.81 -14.34 -9.34
C ILE A 125 24.08 -14.24 -10.17
N ASN A 126 23.91 -14.03 -11.48
CA ASN A 126 25.04 -13.80 -12.38
C ASN A 126 25.66 -12.42 -12.20
N LYS A 127 24.78 -11.40 -12.08
CA LYS A 127 25.19 -10.00 -12.06
C LYS A 127 24.20 -9.16 -11.27
N LEU A 128 24.72 -8.04 -10.74
CA LEU A 128 23.89 -6.97 -10.24
C LEU A 128 24.17 -5.71 -11.04
N ASN A 129 23.16 -5.21 -11.72
CA ASN A 129 23.22 -3.97 -12.50
C ASN A 129 22.60 -2.82 -11.68
N ILE A 130 23.09 -1.61 -11.93
CA ILE A 130 22.48 -0.37 -11.44
C ILE A 130 22.11 0.46 -12.67
N GLU A 131 20.84 0.80 -12.83
CA GLU A 131 20.27 1.47 -14.01
C GLU A 131 20.64 0.77 -15.34
N GLY A 132 20.74 -0.56 -15.33
CA GLY A 132 21.09 -1.36 -16.47
C GLY A 132 22.60 -1.48 -16.76
N LEU A 133 23.44 -0.86 -15.94
CA LEU A 133 24.89 -0.88 -16.09
C LEU A 133 25.53 -1.82 -15.07
N ASP A 134 26.45 -2.66 -15.52
CA ASP A 134 27.29 -3.51 -14.67
C ASP A 134 28.48 -2.67 -14.16
N LEU A 135 28.25 -2.03 -13.00
CA LEU A 135 29.24 -1.08 -12.45
C LEU A 135 30.17 -1.71 -11.42
N MET A 136 29.84 -2.86 -10.86
CA MET A 136 30.51 -3.41 -9.68
C MET A 136 31.11 -4.81 -9.91
N GLY A 137 30.81 -5.46 -11.05
CA GLY A 137 31.23 -6.84 -11.29
C GLY A 137 30.87 -7.77 -10.14
N ASP A 138 31.84 -8.51 -9.63
CA ASP A 138 31.65 -9.44 -8.50
C ASP A 138 31.58 -8.78 -7.11
N GLN A 139 31.82 -7.46 -7.04
CA GLN A 139 31.82 -6.70 -5.75
C GLN A 139 30.47 -6.03 -5.45
N TYR A 140 29.37 -6.55 -5.96
CA TYR A 140 28.05 -5.98 -5.79
C TYR A 140 27.54 -5.97 -4.32
N ASN A 141 28.11 -6.80 -3.45
CA ASN A 141 27.81 -6.79 -2.02
C ASN A 141 28.09 -5.44 -1.37
N GLN A 142 29.21 -4.78 -1.75
CA GLN A 142 29.51 -3.43 -1.27
C GLN A 142 28.46 -2.41 -1.72
N ALA A 143 27.96 -2.54 -2.96
CA ALA A 143 26.92 -1.67 -3.47
C ALA A 143 25.61 -1.83 -2.68
N THR A 144 25.19 -3.08 -2.42
CA THR A 144 23.92 -3.35 -1.71
C THR A 144 23.95 -2.96 -0.25
N GLN A 145 25.10 -3.10 0.41
CA GLN A 145 25.29 -2.72 1.82
C GLN A 145 25.36 -1.21 2.03
N ASN A 146 25.88 -0.46 1.07
CA ASN A 146 26.09 0.99 1.19
C ASN A 146 25.03 1.82 0.47
N MET A 147 24.20 1.22 -0.39
CA MET A 147 23.15 1.95 -1.10
C MET A 147 21.94 2.16 -0.19
N PRO A 148 21.54 3.43 0.07
CA PRO A 148 20.37 3.70 0.88
C PRO A 148 19.09 3.10 0.25
N ALA A 149 18.29 2.38 1.05
CA ALA A 149 17.03 1.78 0.59
C ALA A 149 16.06 2.83 0.01
N GLU A 150 16.09 4.05 0.55
CA GLU A 150 15.25 5.16 0.10
C GLU A 150 15.59 5.67 -1.31
N ALA A 151 16.81 5.42 -1.79
CA ALA A 151 17.27 5.82 -3.13
C ALA A 151 16.65 4.94 -4.23
N VAL A 152 16.25 3.72 -3.87
CA VAL A 152 15.82 2.70 -4.84
C VAL A 152 14.29 2.73 -5.01
N SER A 153 13.85 2.66 -6.26
CA SER A 153 12.43 2.55 -6.61
C SER A 153 12.01 1.11 -6.81
N THR A 154 12.79 0.35 -7.57
CA THR A 154 12.41 -1.00 -8.02
C THR A 154 13.65 -1.89 -8.13
N ILE A 155 13.51 -3.13 -7.71
CA ILE A 155 14.45 -4.21 -8.02
C ILE A 155 13.84 -5.06 -9.13
N GLN A 156 14.56 -5.20 -10.22
CA GLN A 156 14.16 -6.03 -11.34
C GLN A 156 14.98 -7.32 -11.31
N VAL A 157 14.30 -8.46 -11.30
CA VAL A 157 14.91 -9.78 -11.44
C VAL A 157 14.63 -10.27 -12.85
N MET A 158 15.66 -10.36 -13.64
CA MET A 158 15.62 -10.88 -15.01
C MET A 158 15.97 -12.35 -14.97
N GLU A 159 14.98 -13.20 -15.12
CA GLU A 159 15.13 -14.67 -15.22
C GLU A 159 15.66 -15.04 -16.60
N ASN A 160 16.34 -16.18 -16.71
CA ASN A 160 16.88 -16.70 -17.98
C ASN A 160 17.88 -15.77 -18.68
N ASN A 161 18.53 -14.88 -17.94
CA ASN A 161 19.47 -13.97 -18.54
C ASN A 161 20.79 -14.69 -18.89
N GLN A 162 21.08 -14.76 -20.19
CA GLN A 162 22.32 -15.34 -20.69
C GLN A 162 23.42 -14.28 -20.70
N PRO A 163 24.59 -14.56 -20.09
CA PRO A 163 25.73 -13.62 -20.13
C PRO A 163 26.29 -13.42 -21.55
N ILE A 164 26.02 -14.37 -22.46
CA ILE A 164 26.44 -14.32 -23.85
C ILE A 164 25.25 -13.98 -24.75
N ARG A 165 25.22 -12.80 -25.33
CA ARG A 165 24.17 -12.30 -26.22
C ARG A 165 23.82 -13.26 -27.38
N ALA A 166 24.78 -13.99 -27.90
CA ALA A 166 24.58 -14.94 -29.00
C ALA A 166 23.75 -16.18 -28.60
N LEU A 167 23.64 -16.46 -27.32
CA LEU A 167 22.92 -17.59 -26.75
C LEU A 167 21.54 -17.18 -26.16
N GLU A 168 21.22 -15.90 -26.17
CA GLU A 168 19.98 -15.34 -25.69
C GLU A 168 18.78 -15.97 -26.44
N GLY A 169 17.86 -16.54 -25.69
CA GLY A 169 16.67 -17.25 -26.25
C GLY A 169 16.94 -18.64 -26.82
N LYS A 170 18.20 -19.13 -26.84
CA LYS A 170 18.54 -20.46 -27.36
C LYS A 170 18.82 -21.50 -26.27
N ILE A 171 19.30 -21.06 -25.13
CA ILE A 171 19.64 -21.93 -24.00
C ILE A 171 19.03 -21.33 -22.75
N HIS A 172 18.31 -22.15 -21.97
CA HIS A 172 17.83 -21.71 -20.66
C HIS A 172 19.00 -21.56 -19.68
N SER A 173 19.09 -20.41 -19.03
CA SER A 173 20.01 -20.18 -17.92
C SER A 173 19.22 -20.24 -16.61
N ASN A 174 19.70 -21.03 -15.65
CA ASN A 174 19.12 -21.09 -14.30
C ASN A 174 19.55 -19.89 -13.43
N HIS A 175 20.34 -18.98 -13.99
CA HIS A 175 20.82 -17.83 -13.25
C HIS A 175 20.03 -16.58 -13.59
N ALA A 176 19.73 -15.80 -12.56
CA ALA A 176 19.07 -14.51 -12.70
C ALA A 176 20.09 -13.34 -12.67
N THR A 177 19.70 -12.23 -13.27
CA THR A 177 20.40 -10.96 -13.11
C THR A 177 19.49 -10.00 -12.38
N LEU A 178 20.01 -9.32 -11.35
CA LEU A 178 19.30 -8.26 -10.67
C LEU A 178 19.67 -6.90 -11.27
N ASN A 179 18.69 -6.02 -11.38
CA ASN A 179 18.91 -4.63 -11.80
C ASN A 179 18.21 -3.69 -10.80
N ILE A 180 18.98 -2.80 -10.21
CA ILE A 180 18.50 -1.76 -9.29
C ILE A 180 18.10 -0.53 -10.10
N ARG A 181 16.85 -0.09 -9.93
CA ARG A 181 16.33 1.16 -10.50
C ARG A 181 16.21 2.21 -9.41
N LEU A 182 16.81 3.36 -9.63
CA LEU A 182 16.80 4.47 -8.69
C LEU A 182 15.54 5.34 -8.84
N LYS A 183 15.19 6.08 -7.81
CA LYS A 183 14.14 7.11 -7.88
C LYS A 183 14.64 8.30 -8.69
N LYS A 184 13.83 8.79 -9.63
CA LYS A 184 14.23 9.88 -10.57
C LYS A 184 14.69 11.18 -9.88
N ASN A 185 14.26 11.44 -8.66
CA ASN A 185 14.53 12.68 -7.92
C ASN A 185 15.38 12.48 -6.67
N TYR A 186 16.07 11.34 -6.56
CA TYR A 186 16.96 11.11 -5.42
C TYR A 186 18.21 11.96 -5.55
N LYS A 187 18.33 12.98 -4.70
CA LYS A 187 19.58 13.74 -4.54
C LYS A 187 20.41 13.04 -3.49
N MET A 188 21.56 12.47 -3.88
CA MET A 188 22.55 12.03 -2.89
C MET A 188 22.89 13.23 -2.01
N ARG A 189 22.73 13.08 -0.69
CA ARG A 189 23.28 14.03 0.27
C ARG A 189 24.81 13.87 0.20
N THR A 190 25.47 14.72 -0.53
CA THR A 190 26.92 14.93 -0.37
C THR A 190 27.11 15.46 1.04
N ALA A 191 27.86 14.72 1.87
CA ALA A 191 28.31 15.23 3.15
C ALA A 191 29.19 16.45 2.86
N GLU A 192 28.64 17.64 3.10
CA GLU A 192 29.48 18.83 3.21
C GLU A 192 30.41 18.63 4.42
N LYS A 193 31.73 18.74 4.15
CA LYS A 193 32.77 18.75 5.16
C LYS A 193 32.72 20.04 5.97
#